data_c42af11dce2141e4c3b9d65d8652d56d
#
_entry.id   c42af11dce2141e4c3b9d65d8652d56d
#
_cell.length_a   1.000
_cell.length_b   1.000
_cell.length_c   1.000
_cell.angle_alpha   90.00
_cell.angle_beta   90.00
_cell.angle_gamma   90.00
#
_symmetry.space_group_name_H-M   'P 1'
#
loop_
_entity.id
_entity.type
_entity.pdbx_description
1 polymer ?
#
loop_
_entity_poly.entity_id
_entity_poly.type
_entity_poly.pdbx_seq_one_letter_code
_entity_poly.pdbx_strand_id
1 'polypeptide(L)'
;AEQKLYDIRNGQDRSGVKTIQESILEVIDTMQKLSGADRDKFAGIPTGFNYLDNILTGLGRSDLIILAARPGMGKTSFALNIATNVARLQKIPTVIFSLEMTCEQLTDRILSSTAGIDSQAFRTGRLNNSDWNDFANATSLLYHVPIYMDDSSGISVPEIKAKIRQINQDPKRDKIGLVIID
;
A
#
# COMPACT_ATOMS: atom_id res chain seq x y z
N ALA A 1 29.93 -20.99 -15.78
CA ALA A 1 29.84 -20.47 -14.41
C ALA A 1 30.12 -18.97 -14.36
N GLU A 2 31.18 -18.48 -15.03
CA GLU A 2 31.55 -17.05 -15.07
C GLU A 2 30.48 -16.16 -15.71
N GLN A 3 29.83 -16.60 -16.80
CA GLN A 3 28.73 -15.88 -17.43
C GLN A 3 27.55 -15.67 -16.47
N LYS A 4 27.20 -16.69 -15.68
CA LYS A 4 26.15 -16.57 -14.65
C LYS A 4 26.52 -15.63 -13.49
N LEU A 5 27.80 -15.58 -13.10
CA LEU A 5 28.30 -14.63 -12.10
C LEU A 5 28.37 -13.21 -12.65
N TYR A 6 28.70 -13.04 -13.93
CA TYR A 6 28.67 -11.76 -14.62
C TYR A 6 27.23 -11.23 -14.76
N ASP A 7 26.27 -12.11 -15.10
CA ASP A 7 24.84 -11.78 -15.16
C ASP A 7 24.25 -11.46 -13.78
N ILE A 8 24.73 -12.12 -12.70
CA ILE A 8 24.32 -11.81 -11.32
C ILE A 8 24.92 -10.47 -10.86
N ARG A 9 26.17 -10.16 -11.24
CA ARG A 9 26.83 -8.89 -10.91
C ARG A 9 26.27 -7.71 -11.72
N ASN A 10 25.91 -7.94 -12.98
CA ASN A 10 25.25 -6.98 -13.87
C ASN A 10 23.71 -7.14 -13.89
N GLY A 11 23.19 -8.09 -13.12
CA GLY A 11 21.78 -8.36 -12.99
C GLY A 11 21.05 -7.23 -12.30
N GLN A 12 20.51 -6.36 -13.12
CA GLN A 12 19.49 -5.36 -12.81
C GLN A 12 19.92 -3.88 -12.78
N ASP A 13 20.88 -3.47 -13.60
CA ASP A 13 20.82 -2.12 -14.14
C ASP A 13 20.11 -2.17 -15.50
N ARG A 14 18.79 -2.28 -15.49
CA ARG A 14 17.94 -1.95 -16.65
C ARG A 14 17.78 -0.44 -16.85
N SER A 15 18.57 0.35 -16.16
CA SER A 15 18.71 1.79 -16.36
C SER A 15 19.90 2.09 -17.30
N GLY A 16 19.95 1.40 -18.44
CA GLY A 16 20.79 1.86 -19.55
C GLY A 16 20.33 3.25 -19.99
N VAL A 17 21.28 4.11 -20.34
CA VAL A 17 20.97 5.41 -20.98
C VAL A 17 20.16 5.11 -22.23
N LYS A 18 18.89 5.59 -22.28
CA LYS A 18 17.99 5.43 -23.43
C LYS A 18 18.04 6.70 -24.26
N THR A 19 17.91 6.53 -25.56
CA THR A 19 17.68 7.68 -26.45
C THR A 19 16.26 8.21 -26.28
N ILE A 20 16.06 9.48 -26.61
CA ILE A 20 14.70 10.07 -26.61
C ILE A 20 13.78 9.33 -27.58
N GLN A 21 14.32 8.81 -28.69
CA GLN A 21 13.57 8.06 -29.67
C GLN A 21 13.00 6.76 -29.09
N GLU A 22 13.80 5.99 -28.34
CA GLU A 22 13.33 4.78 -27.63
C GLU A 22 12.27 5.11 -26.59
N SER A 23 12.46 6.20 -25.83
CA SER A 23 11.51 6.67 -24.83
C SER A 23 10.17 7.10 -25.44
N ILE A 24 10.19 7.77 -26.61
CA ILE A 24 8.97 8.16 -27.35
C ILE A 24 8.15 6.91 -27.72
N LEU A 25 8.77 5.85 -28.21
CA LEU A 25 8.06 4.62 -28.57
C LEU A 25 7.38 3.98 -27.37
N GLU A 26 8.05 3.96 -26.20
CA GLU A 26 7.46 3.47 -24.95
C GLU A 26 6.27 4.34 -24.48
N VAL A 27 6.36 5.65 -24.64
CA VAL A 27 5.26 6.58 -24.32
C VAL A 27 4.06 6.36 -25.24
N ILE A 28 4.29 6.18 -26.56
CA ILE A 28 3.21 5.90 -27.53
C ILE A 28 2.49 4.59 -27.16
N ASP A 29 3.24 3.52 -26.86
CA ASP A 29 2.67 2.24 -26.44
C ASP A 29 1.84 2.39 -25.15
N THR A 30 2.35 3.13 -24.17
CA THR A 30 1.64 3.43 -22.93
C THR A 30 0.35 4.22 -23.19
N MET A 31 0.40 5.26 -24.05
CA MET A 31 -0.77 6.05 -24.41
C MET A 31 -1.84 5.22 -25.12
N GLN A 32 -1.44 4.31 -26.00
CA GLN A 32 -2.36 3.39 -26.68
C GLN A 32 -3.06 2.47 -25.65
N LYS A 33 -2.31 1.95 -24.68
CA LYS A 33 -2.86 1.11 -23.60
C LYS A 33 -3.82 1.89 -22.70
N LEU A 34 -3.49 3.13 -22.36
CA LEU A 34 -4.35 4.01 -21.56
C LEU A 34 -5.60 4.47 -22.30
N SER A 35 -5.57 4.52 -23.64
CA SER A 35 -6.73 4.88 -24.46
C SER A 35 -7.66 3.71 -24.77
N GLY A 36 -7.22 2.47 -24.48
CA GLY A 36 -7.96 1.25 -24.78
C GLY A 36 -8.82 0.74 -23.62
N ALA A 37 -9.45 -0.41 -23.85
CA ALA A 37 -10.29 -1.10 -22.86
C ALA A 37 -9.52 -1.53 -21.59
N ASP A 38 -8.20 -1.55 -21.64
CA ASP A 38 -7.31 -1.93 -20.52
C ASP A 38 -6.82 -0.73 -19.70
N ARG A 39 -7.43 0.45 -19.86
CA ARG A 39 -7.06 1.69 -19.15
C ARG A 39 -6.82 1.47 -17.65
N ASP A 40 -7.72 0.75 -16.99
CA ASP A 40 -7.67 0.52 -15.54
C ASP A 40 -6.47 -0.32 -15.10
N LYS A 41 -5.89 -1.12 -16.00
CA LYS A 41 -4.68 -1.91 -15.70
C LYS A 41 -3.39 -1.07 -15.73
N PHE A 42 -3.41 0.07 -16.42
CA PHE A 42 -2.28 0.97 -16.59
C PHE A 42 -2.41 2.27 -15.80
N ALA A 43 -3.60 2.58 -15.31
CA ALA A 43 -3.81 3.66 -14.34
C ALA A 43 -3.09 3.34 -13.02
N GLY A 44 -2.80 4.37 -12.24
CA GLY A 44 -2.28 4.21 -10.89
C GLY A 44 -3.27 3.47 -9.97
N ILE A 45 -2.79 3.01 -8.82
CA ILE A 45 -3.62 2.36 -7.81
C ILE A 45 -4.56 3.41 -7.19
N PRO A 46 -5.90 3.25 -7.28
CA PRO A 46 -6.83 4.20 -6.68
C PRO A 46 -6.70 4.22 -5.14
N THR A 47 -6.67 5.42 -4.56
CA THR A 47 -6.60 5.60 -3.10
C THR A 47 -7.94 5.35 -2.40
N GLY A 48 -9.03 5.33 -3.17
CA GLY A 48 -10.39 5.28 -2.67
C GLY A 48 -10.97 6.63 -2.26
N PHE A 49 -10.22 7.73 -2.49
CA PHE A 49 -10.69 9.10 -2.35
C PHE A 49 -10.85 9.72 -3.74
N ASN A 50 -12.07 9.75 -4.25
CA ASN A 50 -12.36 10.14 -5.64
C ASN A 50 -11.74 11.48 -6.05
N TYR A 51 -11.79 12.48 -5.17
CA TYR A 51 -11.21 13.79 -5.47
C TYR A 51 -9.68 13.70 -5.62
N LEU A 52 -9.02 12.95 -4.74
CA LEU A 52 -7.57 12.73 -4.79
C LEU A 52 -7.18 11.90 -6.02
N ASP A 53 -7.94 10.86 -6.30
CA ASP A 53 -7.72 9.98 -7.45
C ASP A 53 -7.87 10.72 -8.79
N ASN A 54 -8.80 11.69 -8.86
CA ASN A 54 -8.95 12.55 -10.04
C ASN A 54 -7.74 13.49 -10.26
N ILE A 55 -7.07 13.91 -9.18
CA ILE A 55 -5.88 14.78 -9.27
C ILE A 55 -4.63 13.96 -9.59
N LEU A 56 -4.45 12.81 -8.88
CA LEU A 56 -3.24 11.99 -8.98
C LEU A 56 -3.31 10.97 -10.12
N THR A 57 -4.49 10.69 -10.68
CA THR A 57 -4.74 9.52 -11.55
C THR A 57 -4.39 8.19 -10.88
N GLY A 58 -4.54 8.15 -9.54
CA GLY A 58 -4.11 7.04 -8.68
C GLY A 58 -2.62 7.13 -8.30
N LEU A 59 -2.16 6.17 -7.48
CA LEU A 59 -0.77 6.05 -7.07
C LEU A 59 0.01 5.31 -8.16
N GLY A 60 0.97 5.98 -8.80
CA GLY A 60 1.74 5.42 -9.89
C GLY A 60 2.70 4.31 -9.43
N ARG A 61 2.97 3.36 -10.31
CA ARG A 61 3.97 2.30 -10.03
C ARG A 61 5.35 2.94 -9.95
N SER A 62 6.12 2.53 -8.95
CA SER A 62 7.48 3.04 -8.66
C SER A 62 7.53 4.50 -8.20
N ASP A 63 6.39 5.13 -7.90
CA ASP A 63 6.36 6.47 -7.33
C ASP A 63 6.76 6.46 -5.86
N LEU A 64 7.49 7.48 -5.45
CA LEU A 64 7.70 7.84 -4.05
C LEU A 64 6.76 8.99 -3.70
N ILE A 65 5.77 8.71 -2.86
CA ILE A 65 4.76 9.68 -2.44
C ILE A 65 5.04 10.07 -1.00
N ILE A 66 5.17 11.37 -0.73
CA ILE A 66 5.41 11.90 0.60
C ILE A 66 4.13 12.53 1.13
N LEU A 67 3.64 11.96 2.25
CA LEU A 67 2.51 12.51 3.00
C LEU A 67 3.04 13.26 4.22
N ALA A 68 2.83 14.58 4.26
CA ALA A 68 3.25 15.41 5.37
C ALA A 68 2.05 16.13 6.01
N ALA A 69 2.06 16.22 7.33
CA ALA A 69 1.07 16.97 8.10
C ALA A 69 1.67 17.45 9.42
N ARG A 70 1.08 18.48 10.02
CA ARG A 70 1.43 18.86 11.39
C ARG A 70 1.05 17.74 12.38
N PRO A 71 1.72 17.64 13.52
CA PRO A 71 1.35 16.66 14.55
C PRO A 71 -0.15 16.76 14.90
N GLY A 72 -0.80 15.62 15.08
CA GLY A 72 -2.22 15.56 15.44
C GLY A 72 -3.22 15.81 14.31
N MET A 73 -2.77 16.07 13.08
CA MET A 73 -3.67 16.35 11.94
C MET A 73 -4.18 15.09 11.21
N GLY A 74 -3.90 13.92 11.75
CA GLY A 74 -4.43 12.67 11.19
C GLY A 74 -3.62 12.04 10.05
N LYS A 75 -2.30 12.35 9.91
CA LYS A 75 -1.41 11.77 8.90
C LYS A 75 -1.53 10.24 8.84
N THR A 76 -1.27 9.57 9.95
CA THR A 76 -1.36 8.10 10.06
C THR A 76 -2.75 7.57 9.74
N SER A 77 -3.81 8.21 10.25
CA SER A 77 -5.19 7.80 9.98
C SER A 77 -5.53 7.87 8.49
N PHE A 78 -5.07 8.92 7.80
CA PHE A 78 -5.25 9.06 6.36
C PHE A 78 -4.48 7.98 5.59
N ALA A 79 -3.23 7.72 5.96
CA ALA A 79 -2.42 6.66 5.35
C ALA A 79 -3.05 5.27 5.56
N LEU A 80 -3.58 4.98 6.76
CA LEU A 80 -4.28 3.74 7.06
C LEU A 80 -5.58 3.59 6.26
N ASN A 81 -6.32 4.68 6.05
CA ASN A 81 -7.52 4.66 5.20
C ASN A 81 -7.17 4.35 3.74
N ILE A 82 -6.08 4.93 3.19
CA ILE A 82 -5.58 4.57 1.86
C ILE A 82 -5.20 3.08 1.83
N ALA A 83 -4.42 2.60 2.80
CA ALA A 83 -4.03 1.20 2.89
C ALA A 83 -5.24 0.26 2.89
N THR A 84 -6.23 0.58 3.72
CA THR A 84 -7.46 -0.21 3.84
C THR A 84 -8.27 -0.18 2.55
N ASN A 85 -8.43 0.98 1.92
CA ASN A 85 -9.15 1.10 0.66
C ASN A 85 -8.45 0.30 -0.46
N VAL A 86 -7.15 0.46 -0.62
CA VAL A 86 -6.36 -0.26 -1.62
C VAL A 86 -6.48 -1.77 -1.41
N ALA A 87 -6.26 -2.24 -0.21
CA ALA A 87 -6.29 -3.66 0.07
C ALA A 87 -7.70 -4.25 -0.02
N ARG A 88 -8.73 -3.52 0.43
CA ARG A 88 -10.12 -4.00 0.46
C ARG A 88 -10.81 -3.88 -0.90
N LEU A 89 -10.72 -2.72 -1.56
CA LEU A 89 -11.46 -2.43 -2.78
C LEU A 89 -10.76 -2.98 -4.02
N GLN A 90 -9.43 -2.83 -4.08
CA GLN A 90 -8.63 -3.26 -5.21
C GLN A 90 -8.05 -4.66 -5.05
N LYS A 91 -8.16 -5.27 -3.84
CA LYS A 91 -7.53 -6.55 -3.49
C LYS A 91 -6.01 -6.56 -3.69
N ILE A 92 -5.39 -5.39 -3.63
CA ILE A 92 -3.95 -5.22 -3.79
C ILE A 92 -3.27 -5.37 -2.43
N PRO A 93 -2.35 -6.34 -2.25
CA PRO A 93 -1.62 -6.51 -1.02
C PRO A 93 -0.84 -5.24 -0.63
N THR A 94 -1.06 -4.80 0.60
CA THR A 94 -0.46 -3.59 1.15
C THR A 94 0.36 -3.94 2.39
N VAL A 95 1.56 -3.39 2.52
CA VAL A 95 2.38 -3.55 3.73
C VAL A 95 2.60 -2.20 4.39
N ILE A 96 2.48 -2.17 5.72
CA ILE A 96 2.67 -1.01 6.57
C ILE A 96 3.84 -1.29 7.51
N PHE A 97 4.90 -0.49 7.41
CA PHE A 97 6.00 -0.44 8.38
C PHE A 97 5.76 0.76 9.30
N SER A 98 5.51 0.49 10.56
CA SER A 98 5.25 1.54 11.56
C SER A 98 6.45 1.69 12.48
N LEU A 99 6.96 2.91 12.57
CA LEU A 99 8.08 3.27 13.44
C LEU A 99 7.61 3.92 14.76
N GLU A 100 6.33 4.32 14.82
CA GLU A 100 5.77 5.04 15.97
C GLU A 100 4.72 4.22 16.73
N MET A 101 3.98 3.35 16.04
CA MET A 101 2.82 2.65 16.61
C MET A 101 2.97 1.14 16.50
N THR A 102 2.43 0.41 17.47
CA THR A 102 2.37 -1.07 17.42
C THR A 102 1.33 -1.55 16.41
N CYS A 103 1.50 -2.78 15.93
CA CYS A 103 0.52 -3.44 15.04
C CYS A 103 -0.88 -3.48 15.67
N GLU A 104 -0.98 -3.67 16.98
CA GLU A 104 -2.24 -3.65 17.71
C GLU A 104 -2.91 -2.27 17.61
N GLN A 105 -2.17 -1.19 17.88
CA GLN A 105 -2.69 0.18 17.79
C GLN A 105 -3.12 0.56 16.36
N LEU A 106 -2.40 0.07 15.34
CA LEU A 106 -2.80 0.26 13.93
C LEU A 106 -4.09 -0.50 13.63
N THR A 107 -4.21 -1.73 14.11
CA THR A 107 -5.40 -2.57 13.95
C THR A 107 -6.61 -1.92 14.62
N ASP A 108 -6.46 -1.39 15.83
CA ASP A 108 -7.50 -0.65 16.55
C ASP A 108 -8.01 0.53 15.74
N ARG A 109 -7.10 1.30 15.13
CA ARG A 109 -7.49 2.43 14.28
C ARG A 109 -8.20 2.02 13.01
N ILE A 110 -7.73 0.95 12.35
CA ILE A 110 -8.39 0.43 11.15
C ILE A 110 -9.78 -0.10 11.48
N LEU A 111 -9.93 -0.86 12.57
CA LEU A 111 -11.20 -1.42 13.01
C LEU A 111 -12.17 -0.32 13.43
N SER A 112 -11.76 0.61 14.30
CA SER A 112 -12.63 1.71 14.75
C SER A 112 -13.09 2.58 13.59
N SER A 113 -12.20 2.89 12.65
CA SER A 113 -12.53 3.66 11.43
C SER A 113 -13.50 2.91 10.52
N THR A 114 -13.29 1.60 10.34
CA THR A 114 -14.14 0.77 9.47
C THR A 114 -15.52 0.53 10.08
N ALA A 115 -15.60 0.37 11.40
CA ALA A 115 -16.84 0.20 12.13
C ALA A 115 -17.60 1.52 12.36
N GLY A 116 -16.95 2.68 12.15
CA GLY A 116 -17.54 3.98 12.47
C GLY A 116 -17.68 4.23 13.98
N ILE A 117 -16.90 3.54 14.81
CA ILE A 117 -16.92 3.65 16.27
C ILE A 117 -15.95 4.73 16.72
N ASP A 118 -16.35 5.52 17.70
CA ASP A 118 -15.46 6.50 18.32
C ASP A 118 -14.21 5.83 18.88
N SER A 119 -13.02 6.36 18.52
CA SER A 119 -11.74 5.77 18.90
C SER A 119 -11.52 5.70 20.42
N GLN A 120 -12.09 6.63 21.20
CA GLN A 120 -11.98 6.62 22.65
C GLN A 120 -12.90 5.55 23.25
N ALA A 121 -14.13 5.42 22.74
CA ALA A 121 -15.06 4.37 23.15
C ALA A 121 -14.45 2.98 22.84
N PHE A 122 -13.85 2.83 21.63
CA PHE A 122 -13.17 1.61 21.22
C PHE A 122 -12.03 1.23 22.19
N ARG A 123 -11.11 2.15 22.45
CA ARG A 123 -9.95 1.94 23.37
C ARG A 123 -10.34 1.66 24.83
N THR A 124 -11.46 2.21 25.28
CA THR A 124 -11.92 2.03 26.68
C THR A 124 -12.88 0.85 26.84
N GLY A 125 -13.23 0.17 25.74
CA GLY A 125 -14.20 -0.92 25.73
C GLY A 125 -15.64 -0.49 26.08
N ARG A 126 -15.93 0.81 26.02
CA ARG A 126 -17.27 1.36 26.30
C ARG A 126 -18.13 1.34 25.05
N LEU A 127 -18.43 0.12 24.61
CA LEU A 127 -19.22 -0.13 23.41
C LEU A 127 -20.68 -0.45 23.80
N ASN A 128 -21.63 0.15 23.11
CA ASN A 128 -23.04 -0.22 23.23
C ASN A 128 -23.36 -1.45 22.33
N ASN A 129 -24.58 -1.95 22.38
CA ASN A 129 -24.98 -3.13 21.58
C ASN A 129 -24.89 -2.91 20.07
N SER A 130 -25.14 -1.67 19.58
CA SER A 130 -24.96 -1.34 18.16
C SER A 130 -23.48 -1.40 17.78
N ASP A 131 -22.61 -0.80 18.61
CA ASP A 131 -21.16 -0.78 18.37
C ASP A 131 -20.60 -2.20 18.29
N TRP A 132 -21.08 -3.14 19.10
CA TRP A 132 -20.69 -4.54 19.03
C TRP A 132 -21.07 -5.21 17.71
N ASN A 133 -22.24 -4.90 17.16
CA ASN A 133 -22.65 -5.38 15.84
C ASN A 133 -21.77 -4.76 14.74
N ASP A 134 -21.51 -3.47 14.80
CA ASP A 134 -20.66 -2.76 13.82
C ASP A 134 -19.23 -3.26 13.88
N PHE A 135 -18.71 -3.53 15.09
CA PHE A 135 -17.40 -4.17 15.28
C PHE A 135 -17.33 -5.56 14.66
N ALA A 136 -18.35 -6.40 14.88
CA ALA A 136 -18.39 -7.74 14.31
C ALA A 136 -18.44 -7.70 12.78
N ASN A 137 -19.22 -6.77 12.21
CA ASN A 137 -19.30 -6.54 10.77
C ASN A 137 -17.95 -6.08 10.21
N ALA A 138 -17.30 -5.09 10.85
CA ALA A 138 -15.99 -4.59 10.43
C ALA A 138 -14.92 -5.68 10.51
N THR A 139 -14.92 -6.49 11.58
CA THR A 139 -13.99 -7.62 11.73
C THR A 139 -14.16 -8.64 10.61
N SER A 140 -15.42 -9.04 10.33
CA SER A 140 -15.72 -9.97 9.23
C SER A 140 -15.24 -9.43 7.88
N LEU A 141 -15.43 -8.13 7.64
CA LEU A 141 -15.05 -7.46 6.40
C LEU A 141 -13.53 -7.37 6.22
N LEU A 142 -12.79 -7.18 7.31
CA LEU A 142 -11.34 -6.99 7.28
C LEU A 142 -10.54 -8.30 7.38
N TYR A 143 -11.14 -9.39 7.85
CA TYR A 143 -10.45 -10.64 8.18
C TYR A 143 -9.64 -11.24 7.01
N HIS A 144 -10.10 -11.05 5.79
CA HIS A 144 -9.45 -11.57 4.58
C HIS A 144 -8.77 -10.49 3.73
N VAL A 145 -8.68 -9.25 4.24
CA VAL A 145 -8.05 -8.14 3.50
C VAL A 145 -6.53 -8.30 3.55
N PRO A 146 -5.81 -8.24 2.43
CA PRO A 146 -4.37 -8.50 2.37
C PRO A 146 -3.56 -7.29 2.85
N ILE A 147 -3.64 -6.99 4.15
CA ILE A 147 -2.82 -5.98 4.83
C ILE A 147 -1.79 -6.70 5.69
N TYR A 148 -0.52 -6.36 5.51
CA TYR A 148 0.60 -6.82 6.32
C TYR A 148 1.12 -5.65 7.14
N MET A 149 1.45 -5.88 8.39
CA MET A 149 1.97 -4.84 9.30
C MET A 149 3.25 -5.31 9.98
N ASP A 150 4.15 -4.38 10.19
CA ASP A 150 5.43 -4.59 10.87
C ASP A 150 5.73 -3.37 11.73
N ASP A 151 5.91 -3.58 13.03
CA ASP A 151 6.22 -2.55 14.03
C ASP A 151 7.63 -2.70 14.61
N SER A 152 8.53 -3.33 13.86
CA SER A 152 9.94 -3.46 14.26
C SER A 152 10.58 -2.10 14.41
N SER A 153 10.95 -1.73 15.63
CA SER A 153 11.63 -0.47 15.90
C SER A 153 13.03 -0.42 15.26
N GLY A 154 13.36 0.71 14.66
CA GLY A 154 14.69 0.93 14.07
C GLY A 154 14.98 0.12 12.81
N ILE A 155 13.95 -0.40 12.14
CA ILE A 155 14.11 -1.16 10.91
C ILE A 155 14.82 -0.33 9.82
N SER A 156 15.82 -0.92 9.20
CA SER A 156 16.58 -0.28 8.12
C SER A 156 15.95 -0.54 6.74
N VAL A 157 16.29 0.31 5.76
CA VAL A 157 15.81 0.14 4.37
C VAL A 157 16.18 -1.21 3.76
N PRO A 158 17.37 -1.78 3.98
CA PRO A 158 17.70 -3.13 3.52
C PRO A 158 16.79 -4.20 4.13
N GLU A 159 16.45 -4.09 5.42
CA GLU A 159 15.56 -5.03 6.10
C GLU A 159 14.13 -4.92 5.57
N ILE A 160 13.62 -3.71 5.35
CA ILE A 160 12.32 -3.49 4.67
C ILE A 160 12.29 -4.20 3.31
N LYS A 161 13.33 -3.99 2.50
CA LYS A 161 13.45 -4.67 1.20
C LYS A 161 13.49 -6.18 1.32
N ALA A 162 14.19 -6.71 2.33
CA ALA A 162 14.27 -8.16 2.57
C ALA A 162 12.90 -8.74 2.94
N LYS A 163 12.17 -8.09 3.86
CA LYS A 163 10.82 -8.51 4.27
C LYS A 163 9.82 -8.48 3.09
N ILE A 164 9.83 -7.41 2.30
CA ILE A 164 8.98 -7.32 1.09
C ILE A 164 9.32 -8.43 0.09
N ARG A 165 10.60 -8.72 -0.14
CA ARG A 165 11.02 -9.83 -1.01
C ARG A 165 10.54 -11.18 -0.48
N GLN A 166 10.63 -11.41 0.81
CA GLN A 166 10.15 -12.64 1.45
C GLN A 166 8.64 -12.83 1.23
N ILE A 167 7.84 -11.76 1.42
CA ILE A 167 6.38 -11.82 1.17
C ILE A 167 6.12 -12.11 -0.31
N ASN A 168 6.83 -11.44 -1.22
CA ASN A 168 6.65 -11.59 -2.66
C ASN A 168 7.16 -12.92 -3.24
N GLN A 169 7.96 -13.68 -2.49
CA GLN A 169 8.45 -15.01 -2.89
C GLN A 169 7.47 -16.13 -2.51
N ASP A 170 6.50 -15.87 -1.65
CA ASP A 170 5.47 -16.85 -1.30
C ASP A 170 4.52 -17.04 -2.50
N PRO A 171 4.50 -18.23 -3.15
CA PRO A 171 3.66 -18.46 -4.32
C PRO A 171 2.16 -18.47 -4.02
N LYS A 172 1.79 -18.52 -2.74
CA LYS A 172 0.40 -18.48 -2.28
C LYS A 172 -0.12 -17.06 -2.05
N ARG A 173 0.72 -16.06 -2.19
CA ARG A 173 0.38 -14.65 -1.93
C ARG A 173 0.56 -13.83 -3.20
N ASP A 174 -0.33 -12.87 -3.39
CA ASP A 174 -0.14 -11.87 -4.42
C ASP A 174 0.99 -10.91 -4.02
N LYS A 175 1.64 -10.34 -5.04
CA LYS A 175 2.76 -9.42 -4.82
C LYS A 175 2.29 -8.11 -4.19
N ILE A 176 3.08 -7.59 -3.28
CA ILE A 176 2.86 -6.28 -2.65
C ILE A 176 2.77 -5.19 -3.74
N GLY A 177 1.67 -4.46 -3.72
CA GLY A 177 1.45 -3.32 -4.62
C GLY A 177 1.63 -1.96 -3.95
N LEU A 178 1.41 -1.86 -2.64
CA LEU A 178 1.58 -0.63 -1.88
C LEU A 178 2.43 -0.87 -0.63
N VAL A 179 3.39 0.03 -0.40
CA VAL A 179 4.23 0.06 0.80
C VAL A 179 4.03 1.39 1.49
N ILE A 180 3.69 1.37 2.78
CA ILE A 180 3.56 2.55 3.63
C ILE A 180 4.64 2.46 4.72
N ILE A 181 5.32 3.57 4.98
CA ILE A 181 6.31 3.70 6.06
C ILE A 181 5.89 4.94 6.87
N ASP A 182 5.53 4.75 8.14
CA ASP A 182 5.04 5.81 9.05
C ASP A 182 5.89 5.91 10.31
#